data_13b1f640ad5b169bbf1791206b60462f
#
_entry.id   13b1f640ad5b169bbf1791206b60462f
#
_cell.length_a   1.000
_cell.length_b   1.000
_cell.length_c   1.000
_cell.angle_alpha   90.00
_cell.angle_beta   90.00
_cell.angle_gamma   90.00
#
_symmetry.space_group_name_H-M   'P 1'
#
loop_
_entity.id
_entity.type
_entity.pdbx_description
1 polymer ?
#
loop_
_entity_poly.entity_id
_entity_poly.type
_entity_poly.pdbx_seq_one_letter_code
_entity_poly.pdbx_strand_id
1 'polypeptide(L)'
;MTSMESLKPQDVLVVLKLCAAAAFSSKHAERPPRPPMALLGIELGLSSSEVHAAIRRARASGLLHDGFSTIDTRHPKQQKQSSGKTVVAPRMGTRAVRQERINVTGVIEFLVHGLKYVFPPHRGTMTRGIATSYAAAPLKRFIARGKEPIPVWPFAEGSERGVELEPLYRTVPFAASRDPALYELLAIADALREGRARERKIAEEQLRKRLKDIDG
;
A
#
# COMPACT_ATOMS: atom_id res chain seq x y z
N MET A 1 24.34 16.48 13.60
CA MET A 1 23.78 16.43 12.26
C MET A 1 23.04 15.10 12.15
N THR A 2 21.73 15.10 12.20
CA THR A 2 20.90 13.89 12.06
C THR A 2 21.00 13.45 10.61
N SER A 3 21.61 12.29 10.35
CA SER A 3 21.65 11.70 9.01
C SER A 3 20.21 11.56 8.52
N MET A 4 19.84 12.32 7.48
CA MET A 4 18.56 12.11 6.81
C MET A 4 18.59 10.74 6.15
N GLU A 5 17.89 9.77 6.75
CA GLU A 5 17.74 8.45 6.16
C GLU A 5 16.96 8.59 4.83
N SER A 6 17.60 8.24 3.73
CA SER A 6 16.95 8.25 2.40
C SER A 6 15.81 7.25 2.31
N LEU A 7 14.81 7.58 1.51
CA LEU A 7 13.69 6.68 1.19
C LEU A 7 14.20 5.38 0.56
N LYS A 8 13.63 4.24 0.96
CA LYS A 8 13.98 2.92 0.45
C LYS A 8 12.78 2.30 -0.31
N PRO A 9 13.01 1.34 -1.22
CA PRO A 9 11.92 0.70 -1.98
C PRO A 9 10.82 0.11 -1.11
N GLN A 10 11.18 -0.55 0.01
CA GLN A 10 10.19 -1.10 0.95
C GLN A 10 9.34 -0.03 1.65
N ASP A 11 9.79 1.21 1.73
CA ASP A 11 9.01 2.30 2.32
C ASP A 11 7.83 2.67 1.42
N VAL A 12 8.07 2.67 0.11
CA VAL A 12 7.03 2.89 -0.89
C VAL A 12 6.01 1.75 -0.85
N LEU A 13 6.46 0.49 -0.70
CA LEU A 13 5.57 -0.66 -0.53
C LEU A 13 4.65 -0.48 0.71
N VAL A 14 5.20 -0.04 1.85
CA VAL A 14 4.42 0.24 3.07
C VAL A 14 3.43 1.37 2.84
N VAL A 15 3.84 2.48 2.21
CA VAL A 15 2.94 3.60 1.88
C VAL A 15 1.80 3.16 0.97
N LEU A 16 2.08 2.40 -0.09
CA LEU A 16 1.05 1.87 -1.00
C LEU A 16 0.08 0.92 -0.29
N LYS A 17 0.56 0.11 0.67
CA LYS A 17 -0.32 -0.73 1.51
C LYS A 17 -1.25 0.12 2.37
N LEU A 18 -0.76 1.20 2.95
CA LEU A 18 -1.59 2.13 3.72
C LEU A 18 -2.62 2.82 2.81
N CYS A 19 -2.24 3.21 1.60
CA CYS A 19 -3.17 3.75 0.59
C CYS A 19 -4.25 2.72 0.22
N ALA A 20 -3.89 1.47 -0.03
CA ALA A 20 -4.83 0.40 -0.36
C ALA A 20 -5.86 0.19 0.77
N ALA A 21 -5.39 0.14 2.01
CA ALA A 21 -6.26 -0.01 3.19
C ALA A 21 -7.19 1.21 3.36
N ALA A 22 -6.70 2.43 3.18
CA ALA A 22 -7.50 3.65 3.29
C ALA A 22 -8.56 3.75 2.18
N ALA A 23 -8.22 3.45 0.93
CA ALA A 23 -9.15 3.45 -0.20
C ALA A 23 -10.25 2.38 -0.08
N PHE A 24 -9.97 1.25 0.56
CA PHE A 24 -10.99 0.25 0.88
C PHE A 24 -11.94 0.74 1.96
N SER A 25 -11.43 1.42 2.98
CA SER A 25 -12.22 1.93 4.12
C SER A 25 -13.16 3.07 3.73
N SER A 26 -12.77 3.91 2.77
CA SER A 26 -13.61 5.03 2.31
C SER A 26 -14.90 4.55 1.61
N LYS A 27 -14.90 3.32 1.08
CA LYS A 27 -16.07 2.69 0.43
C LYS A 27 -17.00 1.99 1.41
N HIS A 28 -16.58 1.79 2.65
CA HIS A 28 -17.34 1.11 3.70
C HIS A 28 -17.49 2.06 4.89
N ALA A 29 -18.71 2.24 5.39
CA ALA A 29 -19.07 3.27 6.38
C ALA A 29 -18.31 3.21 7.73
N GLU A 30 -17.60 2.14 8.01
CA GLU A 30 -16.74 2.02 9.17
C GLU A 30 -15.27 1.95 8.72
N ARG A 31 -14.52 2.97 9.08
CA ARG A 31 -13.06 2.98 8.88
C ARG A 31 -12.44 1.97 9.86
N PRO A 32 -11.98 0.80 9.41
CA PRO A 32 -11.34 -0.13 10.33
C PRO A 32 -10.11 0.54 10.94
N PRO A 33 -9.84 0.29 12.22
CA PRO A 33 -8.61 0.76 12.83
C PRO A 33 -7.43 0.24 12.04
N ARG A 34 -6.39 1.06 11.92
CA ARG A 34 -5.16 0.66 11.24
C ARG A 34 -4.69 -0.72 11.74
N PRO A 35 -4.33 -1.64 10.84
CA PRO A 35 -3.80 -2.92 11.26
C PRO A 35 -2.51 -2.72 12.10
N PRO A 36 -2.32 -3.51 13.15
CA PRO A 36 -1.09 -3.48 13.94
C PRO A 36 0.15 -3.63 13.05
N MET A 37 1.26 -3.01 13.44
CA MET A 37 2.53 -3.09 12.68
C MET A 37 2.98 -4.53 12.40
N ALA A 38 2.75 -5.44 13.36
CA ALA A 38 3.05 -6.85 13.19
C ALA A 38 2.22 -7.48 12.06
N LEU A 39 0.93 -7.13 11.95
CA LEU A 39 0.07 -7.62 10.89
C LEU A 39 0.49 -7.05 9.52
N LEU A 40 0.79 -5.75 9.45
CA LEU A 40 1.36 -5.16 8.24
C LEU A 40 2.66 -5.85 7.80
N GLY A 41 3.51 -6.18 8.78
CA GLY A 41 4.73 -6.94 8.50
C GLY A 41 4.44 -8.31 7.88
N ILE A 42 3.52 -9.07 8.46
CA ILE A 42 3.12 -10.40 7.94
C ILE A 42 2.54 -10.29 6.52
N GLU A 43 1.66 -9.32 6.28
CA GLU A 43 1.03 -9.12 4.97
C GLU A 43 2.02 -8.68 3.88
N LEU A 44 3.06 -7.94 4.25
CA LEU A 44 4.07 -7.43 3.34
C LEU A 44 5.34 -8.29 3.25
N GLY A 45 5.45 -9.34 4.06
CA GLY A 45 6.68 -10.13 4.18
C GLY A 45 7.85 -9.33 4.77
N LEU A 46 7.56 -8.43 5.73
CA LEU A 46 8.51 -7.57 6.42
C LEU A 46 8.48 -7.85 7.93
N SER A 47 9.58 -7.58 8.61
CA SER A 47 9.57 -7.55 10.08
C SER A 47 8.86 -6.29 10.60
N SER A 48 8.35 -6.35 11.83
CA SER A 48 7.75 -5.18 12.48
C SER A 48 8.73 -4.00 12.56
N SER A 49 10.02 -4.28 12.77
CA SER A 49 11.08 -3.26 12.81
C SER A 49 11.27 -2.58 11.45
N GLU A 50 11.22 -3.35 10.35
CA GLU A 50 11.29 -2.79 9.00
C GLU A 50 10.08 -1.90 8.69
N VAL A 51 8.88 -2.32 9.09
CA VAL A 51 7.66 -1.50 8.95
C VAL A 51 7.78 -0.20 9.73
N HIS A 52 8.25 -0.24 10.99
CA HIS A 52 8.49 0.96 11.79
C HIS A 52 9.51 1.89 11.15
N ALA A 53 10.62 1.35 10.67
CA ALA A 53 11.66 2.14 10.01
C ALA A 53 11.15 2.75 8.69
N ALA A 54 10.34 2.00 7.91
CA ALA A 54 9.72 2.48 6.69
C ALA A 54 8.79 3.67 6.94
N ILE A 55 7.92 3.58 7.95
CA ILE A 55 7.01 4.66 8.33
C ILE A 55 7.78 5.91 8.78
N ARG A 56 8.85 5.73 9.57
CA ARG A 56 9.69 6.86 10.00
C ARG A 56 10.31 7.56 8.79
N ARG A 57 10.87 6.83 7.82
CA ARG A 57 11.44 7.42 6.60
C ARG A 57 10.37 8.04 5.70
N ALA A 58 9.21 7.40 5.57
CA ALA A 58 8.09 7.95 4.82
C ALA A 58 7.55 9.27 5.42
N ARG A 59 7.61 9.42 6.76
CA ARG A 59 7.32 10.71 7.40
C ARG A 59 8.41 11.75 7.13
N ALA A 60 9.66 11.36 7.27
CA ALA A 60 10.80 12.26 7.00
C ALA A 60 10.82 12.77 5.56
N SER A 61 10.30 11.96 4.60
CA SER A 61 10.15 12.36 3.20
C SER A 61 8.82 13.07 2.87
N GLY A 62 7.95 13.31 3.86
CA GLY A 62 6.68 13.99 3.66
C GLY A 62 5.57 13.17 2.99
N LEU A 63 5.77 11.86 2.78
CA LEU A 63 4.72 10.98 2.24
C LEU A 63 3.66 10.61 3.27
N LEU A 64 4.01 10.67 4.56
CA LEU A 64 3.11 10.49 5.69
C LEU A 64 3.23 11.67 6.65
N HIS A 65 2.14 11.98 7.34
CA HIS A 65 2.08 12.98 8.40
C HIS A 65 1.67 12.33 9.72
N ASP A 66 2.00 12.96 10.85
CA ASP A 66 1.47 12.58 12.15
C ASP A 66 -0.02 12.91 12.21
N GLY A 67 -0.80 11.95 12.66
CA GLY A 67 -2.22 12.10 12.90
C GLY A 67 -2.63 11.40 14.20
N PHE A 68 -3.84 11.66 14.65
CA PHE A 68 -4.46 11.01 15.78
C PHE A 68 -5.82 10.49 15.40
N SER A 69 -6.15 9.27 15.81
CA SER A 69 -7.51 8.73 15.78
C SER A 69 -7.98 8.44 17.19
N THR A 70 -9.27 8.59 17.43
CA THR A 70 -9.91 8.20 18.68
C THR A 70 -10.45 6.78 18.57
N ILE A 71 -9.99 5.88 19.43
CA ILE A 71 -10.56 4.53 19.54
C ILE A 71 -11.53 4.54 20.71
N ASP A 72 -12.78 4.11 20.45
CA ASP A 72 -13.75 3.83 21.49
C ASP A 72 -13.36 2.52 22.19
N THR A 73 -12.98 2.59 23.45
CA THR A 73 -12.54 1.43 24.24
C THR A 73 -13.71 0.72 24.95
N ARG A 74 -14.94 0.88 24.46
CA ARG A 74 -16.06 0.13 24.98
C ARG A 74 -15.95 -1.35 24.61
N HIS A 75 -15.40 -2.17 25.51
CA HIS A 75 -15.59 -3.61 25.42
C HIS A 75 -17.00 -3.92 25.96
N PRO A 76 -17.84 -4.66 25.21
CA PRO A 76 -19.04 -5.26 25.80
C PRO A 76 -18.58 -6.34 26.78
N LYS A 77 -18.53 -6.03 28.08
CA LYS A 77 -18.38 -7.07 29.11
C LYS A 77 -19.61 -7.96 29.06
N GLN A 78 -19.39 -9.26 28.84
CA GLN A 78 -20.38 -10.29 29.00
C GLN A 78 -21.07 -10.11 30.39
N GLN A 79 -22.36 -9.83 30.36
CA GLN A 79 -23.18 -9.83 31.53
C GLN A 79 -23.34 -11.26 32.05
N LYS A 80 -22.60 -11.64 33.09
CA LYS A 80 -23.03 -12.72 34.00
C LYS A 80 -24.02 -12.13 34.94
N GLN A 81 -25.30 -12.45 34.74
CA GLN A 81 -26.33 -12.21 35.71
C GLN A 81 -26.11 -13.13 36.91
N SER A 82 -25.81 -12.56 38.08
CA SER A 82 -26.21 -13.11 39.38
C SER A 82 -26.18 -11.99 40.44
N SER A 83 -27.36 -11.72 41.00
CA SER A 83 -27.67 -11.07 42.30
C SER A 83 -26.93 -9.77 42.68
N GLY A 84 -27.71 -8.69 42.65
CA GLY A 84 -27.70 -7.63 43.65
C GLY A 84 -26.38 -6.96 44.01
N LYS A 85 -25.79 -6.14 43.13
CA LYS A 85 -24.88 -5.07 43.53
C LYS A 85 -24.90 -3.95 42.49
N THR A 86 -24.97 -2.72 42.99
CA THR A 86 -24.93 -1.45 42.28
C THR A 86 -23.93 -1.47 41.10
N VAL A 87 -24.42 -1.35 39.87
CA VAL A 87 -23.60 -1.27 38.66
C VAL A 87 -23.02 0.14 38.59
N VAL A 88 -21.75 0.29 38.89
CA VAL A 88 -20.99 1.49 38.53
C VAL A 88 -20.83 1.49 37.00
N ALA A 89 -21.48 2.45 36.34
CA ALA A 89 -21.35 2.63 34.89
C ALA A 89 -19.88 2.75 34.50
N PRO A 90 -19.40 2.03 33.46
CA PRO A 90 -18.03 2.14 33.01
C PRO A 90 -17.78 3.57 32.48
N ARG A 91 -16.76 4.23 33.03
CA ARG A 91 -16.31 5.52 32.52
C ARG A 91 -16.01 5.39 31.01
N MET A 92 -16.69 6.18 30.22
CA MET A 92 -16.42 6.34 28.79
C MET A 92 -14.97 6.84 28.62
N GLY A 93 -14.11 5.98 28.10
CA GLY A 93 -12.73 6.31 27.80
C GLY A 93 -12.51 6.28 26.28
N THR A 94 -12.43 7.42 25.64
CA THR A 94 -11.83 7.56 24.32
C THR A 94 -10.33 7.70 24.49
N ARG A 95 -9.56 6.80 23.90
CA ARG A 95 -8.09 6.91 23.87
C ARG A 95 -7.67 7.43 22.50
N ALA A 96 -6.96 8.55 22.49
CA ALA A 96 -6.27 9.02 21.29
C ALA A 96 -5.12 8.06 20.95
N VAL A 97 -5.16 7.47 19.76
CA VAL A 97 -4.10 6.62 19.23
C VAL A 97 -3.40 7.36 18.09
N ARG A 98 -2.09 7.40 18.16
CA ARG A 98 -1.28 8.00 17.10
C ARG A 98 -1.47 7.17 15.83
N GLN A 99 -1.92 7.82 14.76
CA GLN A 99 -2.13 7.20 13.46
C GLN A 99 -1.51 8.09 12.39
N GLU A 100 -0.80 7.50 11.44
CA GLU A 100 -0.28 8.24 10.32
C GLU A 100 -1.41 8.65 9.37
N ARG A 101 -1.33 9.89 8.87
CA ARG A 101 -2.16 10.37 7.76
C ARG A 101 -1.33 10.31 6.48
N ILE A 102 -1.96 9.86 5.41
CA ILE A 102 -1.33 9.78 4.10
C ILE A 102 -1.33 11.19 3.49
N ASN A 103 -0.18 11.67 3.04
CA ASN A 103 -0.10 12.83 2.18
C ASN A 103 -0.38 12.40 0.73
N VAL A 104 -1.66 12.31 0.36
CA VAL A 104 -2.07 11.80 -0.95
C VAL A 104 -1.44 12.59 -2.09
N THR A 105 -1.41 13.91 -1.99
CA THR A 105 -0.78 14.77 -3.00
C THR A 105 0.71 14.45 -3.14
N GLY A 106 1.46 14.40 -2.03
CA GLY A 106 2.88 14.07 -2.04
C GLY A 106 3.15 12.66 -2.55
N VAL A 107 2.30 11.67 -2.22
CA VAL A 107 2.40 10.31 -2.75
C VAL A 107 2.20 10.30 -4.27
N ILE A 108 1.20 10.99 -4.79
CA ILE A 108 0.95 11.08 -6.25
C ILE A 108 2.13 11.76 -6.94
N GLU A 109 2.60 12.90 -6.45
CA GLU A 109 3.74 13.63 -7.00
C GLU A 109 5.00 12.75 -7.04
N PHE A 110 5.30 12.07 -5.94
CA PHE A 110 6.45 11.18 -5.88
C PHE A 110 6.33 10.01 -6.86
N LEU A 111 5.19 9.32 -6.92
CA LEU A 111 5.00 8.18 -7.81
C LEU A 111 5.05 8.57 -9.29
N VAL A 112 4.45 9.70 -9.67
CA VAL A 112 4.37 10.16 -11.06
C VAL A 112 5.69 10.75 -11.54
N HIS A 113 6.35 11.56 -10.71
CA HIS A 113 7.50 12.34 -11.14
C HIS A 113 8.84 11.86 -10.60
N GLY A 114 8.88 11.26 -9.39
CA GLY A 114 10.10 10.89 -8.68
C GLY A 114 10.48 9.42 -8.81
N LEU A 115 9.51 8.50 -8.73
CA LEU A 115 9.72 7.07 -8.53
C LEU A 115 10.68 6.45 -9.55
N LYS A 116 10.54 6.78 -10.83
CA LYS A 116 11.36 6.23 -11.94
C LYS A 116 12.83 6.64 -11.87
N TYR A 117 13.15 7.73 -11.20
CA TYR A 117 14.52 8.22 -11.06
C TYR A 117 15.19 7.70 -9.80
N VAL A 118 14.41 7.51 -8.73
CA VAL A 118 14.92 7.02 -7.44
C VAL A 118 15.05 5.50 -7.45
N PHE A 119 14.08 4.81 -8.07
CA PHE A 119 14.02 3.34 -8.14
C PHE A 119 13.77 2.88 -9.58
N PRO A 120 14.76 3.06 -10.49
CA PRO A 120 14.60 2.64 -11.87
C PRO A 120 14.35 1.13 -11.95
N PRO A 121 13.44 0.67 -12.83
CA PRO A 121 13.18 -0.76 -12.99
C PRO A 121 14.25 -1.40 -13.87
N HIS A 122 14.58 -2.65 -13.56
CA HIS A 122 15.40 -3.49 -14.42
C HIS A 122 14.54 -4.58 -15.07
N ARG A 123 14.82 -4.87 -16.36
CA ARG A 123 14.21 -5.97 -17.08
C ARG A 123 15.19 -7.15 -17.14
N GLY A 124 14.68 -8.34 -16.84
CA GLY A 124 15.43 -9.58 -16.90
C GLY A 124 15.02 -10.45 -18.08
N THR A 125 15.12 -11.74 -17.91
CA THR A 125 14.83 -12.76 -18.92
C THR A 125 13.36 -13.20 -18.87
N MET A 126 12.99 -14.13 -19.78
CA MET A 126 11.68 -14.76 -19.77
C MET A 126 11.51 -15.64 -18.53
N THR A 127 10.50 -15.36 -17.72
CA THR A 127 10.24 -16.08 -16.49
C THR A 127 8.75 -16.33 -16.25
N ARG A 128 8.44 -17.18 -15.27
CA ARG A 128 7.09 -17.36 -14.73
C ARG A 128 6.86 -16.36 -13.61
N GLY A 129 5.64 -15.78 -13.54
CA GLY A 129 5.36 -14.81 -12.49
C GLY A 129 3.93 -14.28 -12.49
N ILE A 130 3.76 -13.13 -11.84
CA ILE A 130 2.52 -12.36 -11.76
C ILE A 130 2.63 -11.19 -12.73
N ALA A 131 1.64 -11.02 -13.61
CA ALA A 131 1.60 -9.87 -14.54
C ALA A 131 1.66 -8.54 -13.78
N THR A 132 2.39 -7.57 -14.33
CA THR A 132 2.50 -6.23 -13.75
C THR A 132 2.41 -5.14 -14.82
N SER A 133 2.58 -3.89 -14.43
CA SER A 133 2.56 -2.73 -15.32
C SER A 133 1.29 -2.72 -16.19
N TYR A 134 1.41 -2.42 -17.48
CA TYR A 134 0.28 -2.35 -18.40
C TYR A 134 -0.48 -3.69 -18.58
N ALA A 135 0.15 -4.82 -18.30
CA ALA A 135 -0.44 -6.14 -18.46
C ALA A 135 -1.34 -6.56 -17.28
N ALA A 136 -1.29 -5.84 -16.16
CA ALA A 136 -2.04 -6.10 -14.95
C ALA A 136 -3.31 -5.25 -14.84
N ALA A 137 -4.24 -5.67 -13.95
CA ALA A 137 -5.33 -4.80 -13.53
C ALA A 137 -4.75 -3.56 -12.82
N PRO A 138 -5.33 -2.38 -12.98
CA PRO A 138 -6.49 -2.08 -13.81
C PRO A 138 -6.14 -1.71 -15.26
N LEU A 139 -4.85 -1.63 -15.61
CA LEU A 139 -4.36 -1.00 -16.84
C LEU A 139 -4.65 -1.83 -18.08
N LYS A 140 -4.65 -3.16 -17.98
CA LYS A 140 -4.90 -4.09 -19.09
C LYS A 140 -6.20 -3.87 -19.87
N ARG A 141 -7.17 -3.13 -19.30
CA ARG A 141 -8.43 -2.80 -20.00
C ARG A 141 -8.30 -1.57 -20.90
N PHE A 142 -7.30 -0.74 -20.69
CA PHE A 142 -7.09 0.52 -21.40
C PHE A 142 -5.95 0.44 -22.41
N ILE A 143 -5.10 -0.58 -22.29
CA ILE A 143 -3.89 -0.74 -23.08
C ILE A 143 -3.99 -2.06 -23.84
N ALA A 144 -4.02 -1.96 -25.17
CA ALA A 144 -4.05 -3.15 -26.03
C ALA A 144 -2.75 -3.96 -25.86
N ARG A 145 -2.91 -5.28 -25.74
CA ARG A 145 -1.79 -6.21 -25.70
C ARG A 145 -1.10 -6.26 -27.07
N GLY A 146 0.16 -5.88 -27.12
CA GLY A 146 0.98 -6.06 -28.31
C GLY A 146 1.41 -7.53 -28.50
N LYS A 147 2.26 -7.77 -29.53
CA LYS A 147 2.90 -9.07 -29.77
C LYS A 147 4.06 -9.35 -28.78
N GLU A 148 4.54 -8.34 -28.09
CA GLU A 148 5.65 -8.45 -27.14
C GLU A 148 5.22 -9.23 -25.87
N PRO A 149 6.16 -10.00 -25.27
CA PRO A 149 5.91 -10.64 -24.00
C PRO A 149 5.56 -9.61 -22.90
N ILE A 150 4.62 -9.97 -22.04
CA ILE A 150 4.17 -9.10 -20.96
C ILE A 150 5.19 -8.98 -19.84
N PRO A 151 5.26 -7.84 -19.12
CA PRO A 151 6.05 -7.73 -17.91
C PRO A 151 5.44 -8.55 -16.77
N VAL A 152 6.29 -9.30 -16.06
CA VAL A 152 5.90 -10.11 -14.92
C VAL A 152 6.89 -9.94 -13.77
N TRP A 153 6.39 -9.96 -12.53
CA TRP A 153 7.24 -10.17 -11.36
C TRP A 153 7.55 -11.65 -11.24
N PRO A 154 8.82 -12.06 -11.08
CA PRO A 154 9.18 -13.44 -10.84
C PRO A 154 8.44 -13.99 -9.60
N PHE A 155 7.69 -15.07 -9.77
CA PHE A 155 6.96 -15.72 -8.70
C PHE A 155 6.63 -17.17 -9.07
N ALA A 156 7.07 -18.12 -8.25
CA ALA A 156 6.94 -19.55 -8.58
C ALA A 156 5.49 -20.00 -8.77
N GLU A 157 4.56 -19.43 -7.99
CA GLU A 157 3.12 -19.71 -8.03
C GLU A 157 2.37 -18.83 -9.05
N GLY A 158 3.10 -18.00 -9.82
CA GLY A 158 2.50 -17.12 -10.81
C GLY A 158 1.84 -17.88 -11.96
N SER A 159 0.77 -17.32 -12.52
CA SER A 159 0.01 -17.93 -13.64
C SER A 159 0.50 -17.51 -15.02
N GLU A 160 1.28 -16.43 -15.10
CA GLU A 160 1.70 -15.83 -16.36
C GLU A 160 3.17 -16.16 -16.68
N ARG A 161 3.49 -16.11 -18.00
CA ARG A 161 4.86 -16.18 -18.47
C ARG A 161 5.18 -14.92 -19.29
N GLY A 162 6.27 -14.24 -18.95
CA GLY A 162 6.62 -12.98 -19.58
C GLY A 162 8.06 -12.56 -19.33
N VAL A 163 8.40 -11.35 -19.71
CA VAL A 163 9.71 -10.75 -19.40
C VAL A 163 9.70 -10.30 -17.94
N GLU A 164 10.73 -10.72 -17.23
CA GLU A 164 10.94 -10.26 -15.86
C GLU A 164 11.00 -8.73 -15.80
N LEU A 165 10.21 -8.16 -14.91
CA LEU A 165 10.35 -6.81 -14.41
C LEU A 165 10.72 -6.89 -12.93
N GLU A 166 11.88 -6.35 -12.58
CA GLU A 166 12.32 -6.31 -11.18
C GLU A 166 11.27 -5.60 -10.32
N PRO A 167 10.68 -6.31 -9.34
CA PRO A 167 9.70 -5.71 -8.46
C PRO A 167 10.34 -4.59 -7.64
N LEU A 168 9.55 -3.58 -7.26
CA LEU A 168 10.02 -2.46 -6.45
C LEU A 168 10.75 -2.92 -5.18
N TYR A 169 10.32 -4.04 -4.60
CA TYR A 169 10.99 -4.72 -3.50
C TYR A 169 10.74 -6.23 -3.59
N ARG A 170 11.67 -7.04 -3.10
CA ARG A 170 11.65 -8.52 -3.22
C ARG A 170 10.36 -9.19 -2.78
N THR A 171 9.62 -8.62 -1.81
CA THR A 171 8.38 -9.20 -1.28
C THR A 171 7.13 -8.72 -2.02
N VAL A 172 7.24 -7.86 -3.02
CA VAL A 172 6.11 -7.33 -3.80
C VAL A 172 5.24 -8.44 -4.39
N PRO A 173 5.77 -9.50 -5.05
CA PRO A 173 4.92 -10.54 -5.61
C PRO A 173 4.11 -11.27 -4.53
N PHE A 174 4.73 -11.54 -3.39
CA PHE A 174 4.07 -12.15 -2.23
C PHE A 174 2.95 -11.27 -1.67
N ALA A 175 3.21 -9.98 -1.45
CA ALA A 175 2.22 -9.05 -0.92
C ALA A 175 1.06 -8.82 -1.90
N ALA A 176 1.36 -8.70 -3.19
CA ALA A 176 0.39 -8.52 -4.26
C ALA A 176 -0.54 -9.72 -4.44
N SER A 177 -0.04 -10.95 -4.26
CA SER A 177 -0.86 -12.17 -4.37
C SER A 177 -1.95 -12.27 -3.29
N ARG A 178 -1.80 -11.55 -2.17
CA ARG A 178 -2.70 -11.59 -1.01
C ARG A 178 -3.63 -10.40 -0.89
N ASP A 179 -3.32 -9.31 -1.57
CA ASP A 179 -4.09 -8.06 -1.50
C ASP A 179 -4.33 -7.50 -2.91
N PRO A 180 -5.52 -7.72 -3.48
CA PRO A 180 -5.86 -7.22 -4.82
C PRO A 180 -5.79 -5.68 -4.95
N ALA A 181 -6.12 -4.94 -3.89
CA ALA A 181 -6.06 -3.47 -3.91
C ALA A 181 -4.61 -2.98 -3.94
N LEU A 182 -3.74 -3.60 -3.14
CA LEU A 182 -2.31 -3.34 -3.18
C LEU A 182 -1.70 -3.76 -4.52
N TYR A 183 -2.09 -4.92 -5.07
CA TYR A 183 -1.65 -5.37 -6.39
C TYR A 183 -1.92 -4.32 -7.48
N GLU A 184 -3.11 -3.74 -7.51
CA GLU A 184 -3.45 -2.70 -8.47
C GLU A 184 -2.56 -1.46 -8.34
N LEU A 185 -2.28 -0.99 -7.12
CA LEU A 185 -1.41 0.16 -6.88
C LEU A 185 0.05 -0.13 -7.24
N LEU A 186 0.55 -1.33 -6.96
CA LEU A 186 1.90 -1.75 -7.33
C LEU A 186 2.08 -1.88 -8.85
N ALA A 187 1.09 -2.43 -9.54
CA ALA A 187 1.09 -2.50 -11.01
C ALA A 187 1.06 -1.11 -11.66
N ILE A 188 0.29 -0.18 -11.09
CA ILE A 188 0.29 1.24 -11.50
C ILE A 188 1.66 1.86 -11.27
N ALA A 189 2.29 1.62 -10.11
CA ALA A 189 3.62 2.13 -9.80
C ALA A 189 4.67 1.64 -10.81
N ASP A 190 4.60 0.39 -11.23
CA ASP A 190 5.50 -0.14 -12.26
C ASP A 190 5.24 0.48 -13.64
N ALA A 191 3.98 0.72 -14.01
CA ALA A 191 3.67 1.42 -15.26
C ALA A 191 4.17 2.87 -15.25
N LEU A 192 4.22 3.53 -14.10
CA LEU A 192 4.81 4.86 -13.93
C LEU A 192 6.35 4.82 -14.00
N ARG A 193 6.98 3.72 -13.52
CA ARG A 193 8.44 3.55 -13.55
C ARG A 193 8.96 3.28 -14.96
N GLU A 194 8.33 2.36 -15.71
CA GLU A 194 8.86 1.82 -16.96
C GLU A 194 8.03 2.12 -18.21
N GLY A 195 6.75 2.49 -18.02
CA GLY A 195 5.78 2.62 -19.10
C GLY A 195 6.13 3.67 -20.13
N ARG A 196 5.66 3.47 -21.36
CA ARG A 196 5.70 4.48 -22.43
C ARG A 196 4.81 5.68 -22.06
N ALA A 197 4.93 6.80 -22.76
CA ALA A 197 4.21 8.04 -22.43
C ALA A 197 2.69 7.83 -22.26
N ARG A 198 2.05 7.07 -23.17
CA ARG A 198 0.62 6.75 -23.10
C ARG A 198 0.28 5.89 -21.88
N GLU A 199 1.11 4.88 -21.59
CA GLU A 199 0.92 3.97 -20.45
C GLU A 199 1.04 4.72 -19.13
N ARG A 200 2.03 5.61 -19.01
CA ARG A 200 2.20 6.47 -17.83
C ARG A 200 1.03 7.42 -17.61
N LYS A 201 0.51 8.03 -18.69
CA LYS A 201 -0.67 8.90 -18.58
C LYS A 201 -1.88 8.14 -18.05
N ILE A 202 -2.16 6.96 -18.58
CA ILE A 202 -3.26 6.11 -18.12
C ILE A 202 -3.02 5.67 -16.67
N ALA A 203 -1.78 5.30 -16.33
CA ALA A 203 -1.41 4.90 -14.98
C ALA A 203 -1.63 6.05 -13.97
N GLU A 204 -1.24 7.28 -14.32
CA GLU A 204 -1.49 8.46 -13.50
C GLU A 204 -2.99 8.70 -13.29
N GLU A 205 -3.80 8.66 -14.35
CA GLU A 205 -5.26 8.81 -14.25
C GLU A 205 -5.87 7.75 -13.32
N GLN A 206 -5.42 6.49 -13.44
CA GLN A 206 -5.88 5.40 -12.60
C GLN A 206 -5.40 5.51 -11.15
N LEU A 207 -4.19 6.03 -10.91
CA LEU A 207 -3.69 6.33 -9.57
C LEU A 207 -4.55 7.40 -8.89
N ARG A 208 -4.72 8.56 -9.55
CA ARG A 208 -5.52 9.67 -9.02
C ARG A 208 -6.95 9.24 -8.69
N LYS A 209 -7.58 8.44 -9.56
CA LYS A 209 -8.92 7.90 -9.33
C LYS A 209 -9.02 7.03 -8.07
N ARG A 210 -7.98 6.22 -7.77
CA ARG A 210 -7.97 5.32 -6.61
C ARG A 210 -7.67 6.01 -5.29
N LEU A 211 -6.88 7.07 -5.35
CA LEU A 211 -6.48 7.81 -4.16
C LEU A 211 -7.39 9.00 -3.85
N LYS A 212 -8.31 9.37 -4.77
CA LYS A 212 -9.21 10.54 -4.62
C LYS A 212 -10.03 10.52 -3.32
N ASP A 213 -10.49 9.35 -2.91
CA ASP A 213 -11.41 9.21 -1.79
C ASP A 213 -10.68 9.06 -0.43
N ILE A 214 -9.33 9.13 -0.44
CA ILE A 214 -8.55 9.00 0.80
C ILE A 214 -8.49 10.34 1.57
N ASP A 215 -8.57 11.47 0.86
CA ASP A 215 -8.49 12.83 1.43
C ASP A 215 -9.85 13.36 1.93
N GLY A 216 -10.90 12.53 1.96
CA GLY A 216 -12.24 12.88 2.40
C GLY A 216 -12.48 12.73 3.90
#